data_9bf7f5c6e138eb11b05206d61b7692bc
#
_entry.id   9bf7f5c6e138eb11b05206d61b7692bc
#
_cell.length_a   1.000
_cell.length_b   1.000
_cell.length_c   1.000
_cell.angle_alpha   90.00
_cell.angle_beta   90.00
_cell.angle_gamma   90.00
#
_symmetry.space_group_name_H-M   'P 1'
#
loop_
_entity.id
_entity.type
_entity.pdbx_description
1 polymer ?
#
loop_
_entity_poly.entity_id
_entity_poly.type
_entity_poly.pdbx_seq_one_letter_code
_entity_poly.pdbx_strand_id
1 'polypeptide(L)'
;MRKQWLMENVLPRIAPAGDAQILEIGFGAGEHVRALALRHPDKTIVGAEPFANGVAALLGAICDATTNKILPEYKNIRIFPDDVRDLLRDTDAKFEQIWVLHPDPWPKARHEKRRLLQTEFIKTLARHLAPNGEIIIGTDHWEYFDWICGRAAESNLAFETPEIDIIKTRYQAKNMAETAAPKYIVIKNK
;
A
#
# COMPACT_ATOMS: atom_id res chain seq x y z
N MET A 1 2.41 23.81 -11.04
CA MET A 1 1.08 24.09 -11.60
C MET A 1 0.30 22.82 -12.00
N ARG A 2 0.73 21.98 -12.98
CA ARG A 2 -0.05 20.79 -13.41
C ARG A 2 -0.34 19.79 -12.28
N LYS A 3 0.63 19.45 -11.44
CA LYS A 3 0.45 18.48 -10.34
C LYS A 3 -0.62 18.90 -9.34
N GLN A 4 -0.62 20.16 -8.93
CA GLN A 4 -1.63 20.69 -8.00
C GLN A 4 -3.01 20.68 -8.66
N TRP A 5 -3.11 21.11 -9.93
CA TRP A 5 -4.36 21.07 -10.68
C TRP A 5 -4.94 19.66 -10.78
N LEU A 6 -4.10 18.63 -11.04
CA LEU A 6 -4.54 17.23 -11.08
C LEU A 6 -5.11 16.76 -9.73
N MET A 7 -4.47 17.15 -8.63
CA MET A 7 -4.96 16.80 -7.28
C MET A 7 -6.33 17.45 -6.98
N GLU A 8 -6.55 18.66 -7.46
CA GLU A 8 -7.79 19.40 -7.22
C GLU A 8 -8.94 18.94 -8.13
N ASN A 9 -8.64 18.56 -9.38
CA ASN A 9 -9.64 18.40 -10.43
C ASN A 9 -9.81 16.99 -10.97
N VAL A 10 -8.82 16.11 -10.81
CA VAL A 10 -8.80 14.78 -11.46
C VAL A 10 -8.69 13.63 -10.46
N LEU A 11 -8.32 13.90 -9.20
CA LEU A 11 -8.09 12.88 -8.21
C LEU A 11 -9.24 11.86 -8.14
N PRO A 12 -9.02 10.59 -8.54
CA PRO A 12 -10.05 9.55 -8.50
C PRO A 12 -10.23 9.08 -7.05
N ARG A 13 -11.15 9.73 -6.33
CA ARG A 13 -11.43 9.43 -4.93
C ARG A 13 -12.17 8.12 -4.76
N ILE A 14 -12.02 7.52 -3.58
CA ILE A 14 -12.76 6.32 -3.19
C ILE A 14 -14.25 6.67 -3.09
N ALA A 15 -15.10 5.85 -3.70
CA ALA A 15 -16.53 5.92 -3.45
C ALA A 15 -16.85 5.35 -2.05
N PRO A 16 -17.81 5.90 -1.31
CA PRO A 16 -18.12 5.54 0.07
C PRO A 16 -18.53 4.08 0.28
N ALA A 17 -19.00 3.40 -0.74
CA ALA A 17 -19.35 1.98 -0.69
C ALA A 17 -18.99 1.40 -2.05
N GLY A 18 -18.00 0.54 -2.12
CA GLY A 18 -17.60 -0.03 -3.38
C GLY A 18 -16.69 -1.22 -3.21
N ASP A 19 -16.66 -2.01 -4.23
CA ASP A 19 -15.87 -3.22 -4.39
C ASP A 19 -14.37 -2.91 -4.44
N ALA A 20 -13.82 -2.35 -3.35
CA ALA A 20 -12.40 -2.18 -3.21
C ALA A 20 -11.80 -3.56 -2.92
N GLN A 21 -11.05 -4.10 -3.86
CA GLN A 21 -10.56 -5.47 -3.76
C GLN A 21 -9.09 -5.54 -3.37
N ILE A 22 -8.30 -4.51 -3.69
CA ILE A 22 -6.89 -4.45 -3.33
C ILE A 22 -6.60 -3.07 -2.73
N LEU A 23 -5.91 -3.06 -1.57
CA LEU A 23 -5.42 -1.86 -0.92
C LEU A 23 -3.89 -1.86 -0.92
N GLU A 24 -3.28 -0.75 -1.30
CA GLU A 24 -1.85 -0.49 -1.06
C GLU A 24 -1.68 0.69 -0.12
N ILE A 25 -0.91 0.49 0.96
CA ILE A 25 -0.66 1.47 2.00
C ILE A 25 0.74 2.06 1.82
N GLY A 26 0.84 3.38 1.68
CA GLY A 26 2.11 4.07 1.46
C GLY A 26 2.67 3.84 0.07
N PHE A 27 1.87 4.06 -0.97
CA PHE A 27 2.25 3.73 -2.35
C PHE A 27 3.38 4.59 -2.94
N GLY A 28 3.84 5.63 -2.26
CA GLY A 28 4.92 6.51 -2.72
C GLY A 28 4.65 7.09 -4.12
N ALA A 29 5.49 6.78 -5.12
CA ALA A 29 5.30 7.24 -6.50
C ALA A 29 4.24 6.43 -7.28
N GLY A 30 3.67 5.38 -6.70
CA GLY A 30 2.56 4.60 -7.24
C GLY A 30 2.94 3.61 -8.33
N GLU A 31 4.18 3.15 -8.37
CA GLU A 31 4.64 2.17 -9.37
C GLU A 31 3.96 0.83 -9.19
N HIS A 32 3.84 0.36 -7.94
CA HIS A 32 3.20 -0.91 -7.64
C HIS A 32 1.67 -0.80 -7.82
N VAL A 33 1.02 0.30 -7.37
CA VAL A 33 -0.41 0.57 -7.62
C VAL A 33 -0.73 0.47 -9.12
N ARG A 34 0.08 1.11 -9.99
CA ARG A 34 -0.12 1.03 -11.44
C ARG A 34 0.03 -0.39 -11.98
N ALA A 35 1.01 -1.10 -11.47
CA ALA A 35 1.25 -2.47 -11.88
C ALA A 35 0.13 -3.42 -11.43
N LEU A 36 -0.41 -3.23 -10.23
CA LEU A 36 -1.60 -3.94 -9.76
C LEU A 36 -2.81 -3.62 -10.63
N ALA A 37 -3.02 -2.35 -11.01
CA ALA A 37 -4.12 -1.93 -11.86
C ALA A 37 -4.11 -2.61 -13.24
N LEU A 38 -2.93 -2.73 -13.85
CA LEU A 38 -2.76 -3.42 -15.13
C LEU A 38 -2.91 -4.95 -15.01
N ARG A 39 -2.48 -5.53 -13.88
CA ARG A 39 -2.57 -6.98 -13.64
C ARG A 39 -4.01 -7.41 -13.31
N HIS A 40 -4.78 -6.53 -12.70
CA HIS A 40 -6.14 -6.79 -12.22
C HIS A 40 -7.13 -5.73 -12.76
N PRO A 41 -7.38 -5.70 -14.08
CA PRO A 41 -8.20 -4.66 -14.71
C PRO A 41 -9.68 -4.71 -14.27
N ASP A 42 -10.11 -5.85 -13.75
CA ASP A 42 -11.44 -6.14 -13.21
C ASP A 42 -11.62 -5.78 -11.73
N LYS A 43 -10.51 -5.43 -11.03
CA LYS A 43 -10.52 -5.11 -9.60
C LYS A 43 -10.30 -3.62 -9.36
N THR A 44 -10.91 -3.08 -8.33
CA THR A 44 -10.60 -1.73 -7.83
C THR A 44 -9.33 -1.77 -6.99
N ILE A 45 -8.35 -0.95 -7.36
CA ILE A 45 -7.10 -0.77 -6.64
C ILE A 45 -7.18 0.54 -5.85
N VAL A 46 -7.13 0.44 -4.53
CA VAL A 46 -7.11 1.59 -3.63
C VAL A 46 -5.67 1.85 -3.19
N GLY A 47 -5.14 3.03 -3.44
CA GLY A 47 -3.86 3.48 -2.91
C GLY A 47 -4.07 4.54 -1.82
N ALA A 48 -3.52 4.33 -0.62
CA ALA A 48 -3.49 5.33 0.45
C ALA A 48 -2.07 5.89 0.61
N GLU A 49 -1.92 7.22 0.55
CA GLU A 49 -0.62 7.89 0.63
C GLU A 49 -0.78 9.30 1.23
N PRO A 50 -0.23 9.57 2.42
CA PRO A 50 -0.39 10.87 3.06
C PRO A 50 0.49 11.97 2.44
N PHE A 51 1.54 11.61 1.71
CA PHE A 51 2.45 12.61 1.14
C PHE A 51 1.98 13.11 -0.23
N ALA A 52 1.64 14.38 -0.31
CA ALA A 52 1.16 15.04 -1.53
C ALA A 52 2.08 14.84 -2.75
N ASN A 53 3.40 14.73 -2.53
CA ASN A 53 4.35 14.47 -3.62
C ASN A 53 4.17 13.07 -4.23
N GLY A 54 3.86 12.07 -3.43
CA GLY A 54 3.56 10.71 -3.88
C GLY A 54 2.26 10.69 -4.70
N VAL A 55 1.19 11.24 -4.13
CA VAL A 55 -0.11 11.38 -4.82
C VAL A 55 0.06 12.11 -6.18
N ALA A 56 0.77 13.24 -6.19
CA ALA A 56 1.00 14.00 -7.41
C ALA A 56 1.87 13.25 -8.44
N ALA A 57 2.80 12.40 -7.99
CA ALA A 57 3.60 11.55 -8.87
C ALA A 57 2.73 10.48 -9.55
N LEU A 58 1.89 9.78 -8.77
CA LEU A 58 0.95 8.79 -9.30
C LEU A 58 -0.01 9.44 -10.31
N LEU A 59 -0.66 10.55 -9.95
CA LEU A 59 -1.55 11.28 -10.87
C LEU A 59 -0.85 11.68 -12.17
N GLY A 60 0.38 12.18 -12.07
CA GLY A 60 1.18 12.52 -13.25
C GLY A 60 1.49 11.34 -14.16
N ALA A 61 1.53 10.12 -13.60
CA ALA A 61 1.84 8.89 -14.32
C ALA A 61 0.61 8.19 -14.92
N ILE A 62 -0.59 8.39 -14.33
CA ILE A 62 -1.84 7.76 -14.81
C ILE A 62 -2.69 8.69 -15.66
N CYS A 63 -2.32 9.96 -15.82
CA CYS A 63 -3.05 10.94 -16.62
C CYS A 63 -2.31 11.27 -17.91
N ASP A 64 -3.04 11.31 -19.00
CA ASP A 64 -2.56 11.81 -20.29
C ASP A 64 -2.00 13.23 -20.16
N ALA A 65 -0.84 13.47 -20.76
CA ALA A 65 -0.12 14.74 -20.59
C ALA A 65 -0.80 15.94 -21.25
N THR A 66 -1.60 15.70 -22.28
CA THR A 66 -2.26 16.72 -23.08
C THR A 66 -3.67 17.01 -22.56
N THR A 67 -4.45 15.97 -22.33
CA THR A 67 -5.86 16.09 -21.96
C THR A 67 -6.09 16.14 -20.45
N ASN A 68 -5.08 15.77 -19.64
CA ASN A 68 -5.17 15.57 -18.19
C ASN A 68 -6.25 14.59 -17.74
N LYS A 69 -6.75 13.74 -18.63
CA LYS A 69 -7.71 12.68 -18.29
C LYS A 69 -6.96 11.43 -17.85
N ILE A 70 -7.58 10.68 -16.96
CA ILE A 70 -7.07 9.37 -16.53
C ILE A 70 -7.02 8.46 -17.76
N LEU A 71 -5.88 7.81 -17.99
CA LEU A 71 -5.69 6.84 -19.04
C LEU A 71 -6.62 5.63 -18.83
N PRO A 72 -7.22 5.07 -19.90
CA PRO A 72 -8.22 4.01 -19.80
C PRO A 72 -7.80 2.82 -18.95
N GLU A 73 -6.53 2.42 -19.04
CA GLU A 73 -5.94 1.29 -18.32
C GLU A 73 -5.78 1.49 -16.81
N TYR A 74 -5.96 2.73 -16.32
CA TYR A 74 -5.86 3.07 -14.89
C TYR A 74 -7.19 3.56 -14.30
N LYS A 75 -8.31 3.35 -14.98
CA LYS A 75 -9.63 3.78 -14.50
C LYS A 75 -10.08 3.06 -13.23
N ASN A 76 -9.51 1.91 -12.93
CA ASN A 76 -9.75 1.11 -11.74
C ASN A 76 -8.96 1.56 -10.50
N ILE A 77 -8.09 2.57 -10.60
CA ILE A 77 -7.36 3.13 -9.46
C ILE A 77 -8.27 4.12 -8.70
N ARG A 78 -8.21 4.05 -7.37
CA ARG A 78 -8.76 5.04 -6.45
C ARG A 78 -7.67 5.48 -5.49
N ILE A 79 -7.67 6.75 -5.10
CA ILE A 79 -6.62 7.34 -4.27
C ILE A 79 -7.24 7.93 -3.00
N PHE A 80 -6.69 7.54 -1.85
CA PHE A 80 -6.93 8.19 -0.57
C PHE A 80 -5.69 9.01 -0.22
N PRO A 81 -5.74 10.35 -0.32
CA PRO A 81 -4.56 11.22 -0.18
C PRO A 81 -4.34 11.63 1.28
N ASP A 82 -4.44 10.69 2.22
CA ASP A 82 -4.30 10.93 3.65
C ASP A 82 -3.89 9.64 4.38
N ASP A 83 -3.89 9.68 5.71
CA ASP A 83 -3.54 8.54 6.56
C ASP A 83 -4.55 7.40 6.37
N VAL A 84 -4.04 6.22 6.06
CA VAL A 84 -4.87 5.02 5.85
C VAL A 84 -5.72 4.66 7.07
N ARG A 85 -5.30 5.04 8.29
CA ARG A 85 -6.06 4.81 9.52
C ARG A 85 -7.41 5.52 9.50
N ASP A 86 -7.48 6.69 8.87
CA ASP A 86 -8.72 7.43 8.68
C ASP A 86 -9.62 6.73 7.65
N LEU A 87 -9.05 6.28 6.55
CA LEU A 87 -9.79 5.46 5.57
C LEU A 87 -10.42 4.24 6.25
N LEU A 88 -9.62 3.44 6.97
CA LEU A 88 -10.08 2.19 7.58
C LEU A 88 -11.09 2.42 8.72
N ARG A 89 -11.05 3.55 9.40
CA ARG A 89 -12.06 3.93 10.40
C ARG A 89 -13.41 4.25 9.77
N ASP A 90 -13.38 4.88 8.59
CA ASP A 90 -14.57 5.47 7.95
C ASP A 90 -15.16 4.56 6.85
N THR A 91 -14.67 3.32 6.71
CA THR A 91 -15.15 2.34 5.73
C THR A 91 -15.33 0.95 6.30
N ASP A 92 -16.35 0.23 5.82
CA ASP A 92 -16.52 -1.21 6.06
C ASP A 92 -15.98 -2.08 4.91
N ALA A 93 -15.25 -1.47 3.96
CA ALA A 93 -14.70 -2.16 2.81
C ALA A 93 -13.83 -3.36 3.23
N LYS A 94 -13.94 -4.44 2.46
CA LYS A 94 -13.14 -5.65 2.61
C LYS A 94 -12.21 -5.79 1.42
N PHE A 95 -10.98 -6.19 1.70
CA PHE A 95 -9.93 -6.31 0.70
C PHE A 95 -9.50 -7.77 0.57
N GLU A 96 -9.34 -8.24 -0.65
CA GLU A 96 -8.72 -9.54 -0.93
C GLU A 96 -7.22 -9.50 -0.65
N GLN A 97 -6.60 -8.34 -0.93
CA GLN A 97 -5.18 -8.11 -0.65
C GLN A 97 -4.97 -6.73 -0.04
N ILE A 98 -4.11 -6.67 0.99
CA ILE A 98 -3.60 -5.42 1.57
C ILE A 98 -2.08 -5.45 1.46
N TRP A 99 -1.51 -4.52 0.72
CA TRP A 99 -0.07 -4.39 0.50
C TRP A 99 0.52 -3.28 1.35
N VAL A 100 1.64 -3.58 2.03
CA VAL A 100 2.45 -2.60 2.78
C VAL A 100 3.91 -2.81 2.40
N LEU A 101 4.41 -2.01 1.48
CA LEU A 101 5.75 -2.18 0.93
C LEU A 101 6.69 -1.10 1.47
N HIS A 102 7.83 -1.54 2.00
CA HIS A 102 8.90 -0.68 2.54
C HIS A 102 8.41 0.41 3.51
N PRO A 103 7.58 0.05 4.52
CA PRO A 103 7.18 1.03 5.52
C PRO A 103 8.39 1.53 6.30
N ASP A 104 8.33 2.78 6.79
CA ASP A 104 9.42 3.42 7.54
C ASP A 104 9.88 2.57 8.73
N PRO A 105 11.15 2.12 8.78
CA PRO A 105 11.64 1.19 9.80
C PRO A 105 11.88 1.85 11.16
N TRP A 106 12.04 3.17 11.21
CA TRP A 106 12.35 3.92 12.45
C TRP A 106 13.40 3.20 13.32
N PRO A 107 14.70 3.13 12.92
CA PRO A 107 15.68 2.22 13.51
C PRO A 107 16.02 2.55 14.96
N LYS A 108 15.81 3.80 15.44
CA LYS A 108 16.09 4.17 16.83
C LYS A 108 14.99 3.64 17.75
N ALA A 109 15.33 2.92 18.84
CA ALA A 109 14.38 2.34 19.80
C ALA A 109 13.32 3.35 20.29
N ARG A 110 13.71 4.59 20.61
CA ARG A 110 12.77 5.66 21.01
C ARG A 110 11.71 6.01 19.95
N HIS A 111 11.90 5.58 18.70
CA HIS A 111 10.99 5.82 17.57
C HIS A 111 10.12 4.61 17.20
N GLU A 112 10.27 3.47 17.83
CA GLU A 112 9.47 2.25 17.53
C GLU A 112 7.97 2.50 17.58
N LYS A 113 7.51 3.37 18.48
CA LYS A 113 6.10 3.78 18.55
C LYS A 113 5.58 4.50 17.28
N ARG A 114 6.47 4.93 16.37
CA ARG A 114 6.12 5.58 15.10
C ARG A 114 5.95 4.56 13.97
N ARG A 115 6.43 3.34 14.15
CA ARG A 115 6.29 2.25 13.18
C ARG A 115 4.81 2.01 12.92
N LEU A 116 4.44 1.92 11.66
CA LEU A 116 3.04 1.74 11.25
C LEU A 116 2.46 0.40 11.75
N LEU A 117 3.23 -0.67 11.60
CA LEU A 117 2.77 -2.05 11.82
C LEU A 117 2.79 -2.46 13.29
N GLN A 118 2.16 -1.68 14.16
CA GLN A 118 1.90 -2.07 15.55
C GLN A 118 0.90 -3.22 15.60
N THR A 119 0.91 -4.03 16.67
CA THR A 119 0.01 -5.19 16.85
C THR A 119 -1.46 -4.83 16.62
N GLU A 120 -1.93 -3.71 17.19
CA GLU A 120 -3.33 -3.28 17.04
C GLU A 120 -3.67 -2.83 15.61
N PHE A 121 -2.70 -2.24 14.89
CA PHE A 121 -2.92 -1.87 13.50
C PHE A 121 -2.96 -3.11 12.60
N ILE A 122 -2.12 -4.12 12.84
CA ILE A 122 -2.18 -5.42 12.16
C ILE A 122 -3.56 -6.07 12.35
N LYS A 123 -4.09 -6.06 13.58
CA LYS A 123 -5.45 -6.55 13.87
C LYS A 123 -6.52 -5.73 13.12
N THR A 124 -6.31 -4.42 13.00
CA THR A 124 -7.22 -3.55 12.22
C THR A 124 -7.20 -3.94 10.74
N LEU A 125 -6.03 -4.11 10.15
CA LEU A 125 -5.91 -4.58 8.76
C LEU A 125 -6.61 -5.93 8.56
N ALA A 126 -6.41 -6.88 9.49
CA ALA A 126 -7.05 -8.20 9.42
C ALA A 126 -8.58 -8.12 9.45
N ARG A 127 -9.16 -7.18 10.23
CA ARG A 127 -10.62 -6.95 10.21
C ARG A 127 -11.14 -6.45 8.86
N HIS A 128 -10.30 -5.82 8.05
CA HIS A 128 -10.63 -5.36 6.70
C HIS A 128 -10.30 -6.37 5.60
N LEU A 129 -9.84 -7.59 5.94
CA LEU A 129 -9.69 -8.64 4.94
C LEU A 129 -11.03 -9.26 4.56
N ALA A 130 -11.19 -9.55 3.29
CA ALA A 130 -12.23 -10.44 2.79
C ALA A 130 -11.97 -11.89 3.26
N PRO A 131 -12.94 -12.80 3.17
CA PRO A 131 -12.68 -14.23 3.37
C PRO A 131 -11.55 -14.71 2.45
N ASN A 132 -10.57 -15.43 3.00
CA ASN A 132 -9.33 -15.85 2.33
C ASN A 132 -8.42 -14.69 1.86
N GLY A 133 -8.68 -13.47 2.31
CA GLY A 133 -7.82 -12.33 2.02
C GLY A 133 -6.49 -12.39 2.77
N GLU A 134 -5.52 -11.64 2.28
CA GLU A 134 -4.15 -11.64 2.81
C GLU A 134 -3.58 -10.22 2.95
N ILE A 135 -2.73 -10.03 3.96
CA ILE A 135 -1.90 -8.84 4.13
C ILE A 135 -0.49 -9.22 3.70
N ILE A 136 0.07 -8.52 2.73
CA ILE A 136 1.42 -8.74 2.21
C ILE A 136 2.29 -7.56 2.64
N ILE A 137 3.30 -7.83 3.46
CA ILE A 137 4.23 -6.84 3.98
C ILE A 137 5.61 -7.13 3.44
N GLY A 138 6.26 -6.14 2.82
CA GLY A 138 7.63 -6.26 2.32
C GLY A 138 8.56 -5.23 2.94
N THR A 139 9.76 -5.62 3.38
CA THR A 139 10.81 -4.72 3.85
C THR A 139 12.20 -5.27 3.56
N ASP A 140 13.13 -4.37 3.24
CA ASP A 140 14.57 -4.64 3.06
C ASP A 140 15.38 -4.41 4.37
N HIS A 141 14.72 -3.99 5.44
CA HIS A 141 15.34 -3.73 6.74
C HIS A 141 15.14 -4.94 7.68
N TRP A 142 16.16 -5.76 7.88
CA TRP A 142 16.07 -7.03 8.59
C TRP A 142 15.59 -6.91 10.05
N GLU A 143 16.07 -5.91 10.83
CA GLU A 143 15.59 -5.69 12.21
C GLU A 143 14.10 -5.33 12.25
N TYR A 144 13.63 -4.59 11.25
CA TYR A 144 12.22 -4.25 11.16
C TYR A 144 11.38 -5.46 10.72
N PHE A 145 11.92 -6.31 9.86
CA PHE A 145 11.29 -7.58 9.51
C PHE A 145 11.05 -8.45 10.74
N ASP A 146 12.09 -8.67 11.55
CA ASP A 146 11.99 -9.48 12.78
C ASP A 146 11.00 -8.85 13.77
N TRP A 147 11.01 -7.53 13.89
CA TRP A 147 10.06 -6.81 14.74
C TRP A 147 8.62 -6.98 14.25
N ILE A 148 8.35 -6.90 12.93
CA ILE A 148 7.02 -7.13 12.35
C ILE A 148 6.55 -8.55 12.60
N CYS A 149 7.42 -9.56 12.45
CA CYS A 149 7.11 -10.96 12.80
C CYS A 149 6.66 -11.09 14.26
N GLY A 150 7.35 -10.42 15.19
CA GLY A 150 6.96 -10.35 16.61
C GLY A 150 5.55 -9.74 16.80
N ARG A 151 5.26 -8.63 16.12
CA ARG A 151 3.92 -7.99 16.21
C ARG A 151 2.82 -8.85 15.58
N ALA A 152 3.12 -9.55 14.48
CA ALA A 152 2.19 -10.49 13.86
C ALA A 152 1.90 -11.67 14.82
N ALA A 153 2.91 -12.25 15.45
CA ALA A 153 2.73 -13.29 16.45
C ALA A 153 1.85 -12.82 17.64
N GLU A 154 2.10 -11.63 18.17
CA GLU A 154 1.31 -11.03 19.26
C GLU A 154 -0.15 -10.76 18.86
N SER A 155 -0.43 -10.59 17.57
CA SER A 155 -1.80 -10.40 17.07
C SER A 155 -2.63 -11.68 17.10
N ASN A 156 -2.01 -12.85 17.34
CA ASN A 156 -2.60 -14.18 17.24
C ASN A 156 -3.13 -14.53 15.84
N LEU A 157 -2.61 -13.89 14.80
CA LEU A 157 -2.91 -14.20 13.42
C LEU A 157 -1.87 -15.18 12.85
N ALA A 158 -2.32 -16.07 11.97
CA ALA A 158 -1.41 -16.95 11.26
C ALA A 158 -0.64 -16.15 10.21
N PHE A 159 0.68 -16.34 10.14
CA PHE A 159 1.51 -15.73 9.12
C PHE A 159 2.59 -16.69 8.62
N GLU A 160 3.08 -16.42 7.44
CA GLU A 160 4.20 -17.11 6.78
C GLU A 160 5.19 -16.09 6.20
N THR A 161 6.41 -16.53 5.91
CA THR A 161 7.48 -15.68 5.35
C THR A 161 7.95 -16.25 4.00
N PRO A 162 7.12 -16.14 2.95
CA PRO A 162 7.43 -16.71 1.64
C PRO A 162 8.45 -15.84 0.89
N GLU A 163 9.11 -16.43 -0.09
CA GLU A 163 9.74 -15.67 -1.16
C GLU A 163 8.66 -15.20 -2.14
N ILE A 164 8.58 -13.91 -2.38
CA ILE A 164 7.61 -13.32 -3.32
C ILE A 164 8.35 -12.56 -4.41
N ASP A 165 8.08 -12.91 -5.66
CA ASP A 165 8.55 -12.13 -6.80
C ASP A 165 7.53 -11.01 -7.10
N ILE A 166 7.82 -9.81 -6.63
CA ILE A 166 7.00 -8.63 -6.90
C ILE A 166 7.61 -7.78 -8.01
N ILE A 167 6.76 -6.94 -8.59
CA ILE A 167 7.19 -5.94 -9.56
C ILE A 167 8.19 -4.99 -8.90
N LYS A 168 9.41 -4.95 -9.42
CA LYS A 168 10.49 -4.09 -8.90
C LYS A 168 10.09 -2.63 -9.00
N THR A 169 9.95 -1.98 -7.86
CA THR A 169 9.74 -0.53 -7.79
C THR A 169 11.07 0.21 -7.99
N ARG A 170 11.01 1.51 -8.33
CA ARG A 170 12.24 2.35 -8.41
C ARG A 170 13.00 2.42 -7.10
N TYR A 171 12.30 2.30 -5.98
CA TYR A 171 12.92 2.25 -4.66
C TYR A 171 13.85 1.04 -4.58
N GLN A 172 13.37 -0.14 -4.95
CA GLN A 172 14.18 -1.35 -5.03
C GLN A 172 15.32 -1.22 -6.04
N ALA A 173 15.07 -0.62 -7.21
CA ALA A 173 16.09 -0.44 -8.24
C ALA A 173 17.22 0.52 -7.80
N LYS A 174 16.92 1.55 -6.98
CA LYS A 174 17.93 2.46 -6.44
C LYS A 174 18.75 1.85 -5.32
N ASN A 175 18.15 0.99 -4.50
CA ASN A 175 18.76 0.45 -3.28
C ASN A 175 19.41 -0.94 -3.50
N MET A 176 19.20 -1.60 -4.64
CA MET A 176 19.76 -2.93 -4.93
C MET A 176 21.29 -3.01 -4.89
N ALA A 177 22.00 -1.88 -4.90
CA ALA A 177 23.46 -1.84 -4.75
C ALA A 177 23.94 -1.83 -3.28
N GLU A 178 23.07 -1.51 -2.32
CA GLU A 178 23.45 -1.26 -0.93
C GLU A 178 22.58 -1.98 0.12
N THR A 179 21.44 -2.56 -0.25
CA THR A 179 20.49 -3.20 0.69
C THR A 179 20.29 -4.68 0.39
N ALA A 180 19.95 -5.45 1.42
CA ALA A 180 19.57 -6.86 1.28
C ALA A 180 18.29 -6.99 0.42
N ALA A 181 18.10 -8.16 -0.22
CA ALA A 181 16.85 -8.47 -0.89
C ALA A 181 15.68 -8.33 0.09
N PRO A 182 14.53 -7.74 -0.34
CA PRO A 182 13.39 -7.58 0.53
C PRO A 182 12.85 -8.94 0.99
N LYS A 183 12.48 -9.02 2.27
CA LYS A 183 11.77 -10.15 2.86
C LYS A 183 10.29 -9.84 2.97
N TYR A 184 9.46 -10.87 2.88
CA TYR A 184 8.01 -10.74 2.90
C TYR A 184 7.40 -11.50 4.06
N ILE A 185 6.31 -10.95 4.58
CA ILE A 185 5.43 -11.55 5.58
C ILE A 185 4.03 -11.54 4.99
N VAL A 186 3.37 -12.69 4.98
CA VAL A 186 1.97 -12.82 4.54
C VAL A 186 1.13 -13.25 5.74
N ILE A 187 0.15 -12.43 6.10
CA ILE A 187 -0.81 -12.71 7.16
C ILE A 187 -2.14 -13.03 6.49
N LYS A 188 -2.74 -14.18 6.83
CA LYS A 188 -3.99 -14.66 6.24
C LYS A 188 -5.15 -14.56 7.23
N ASN A 189 -6.31 -14.21 6.69
CA ASN A 189 -7.56 -14.36 7.43
C ASN A 189 -7.91 -15.86 7.45
N LYS A 190 -8.24 -16.39 8.64
CA LYS A 190 -8.69 -17.78 8.79
C LYS A 190 -10.13 -17.93 8.38
#